data_87f7203a3e1f14301501bef4eb79f81d
#
_entry.id   87f7203a3e1f14301501bef4eb79f81d
#
_cell.length_a   1.000
_cell.length_b   1.000
_cell.length_c   1.000
_cell.angle_alpha   90.00
_cell.angle_beta   90.00
_cell.angle_gamma   90.00
#
_symmetry.space_group_name_H-M   'P 1'
#
loop_
_entity.id
_entity.type
_entity.pdbx_description
1 polymer ?
#
loop_
_entity_poly.entity_id
_entity_poly.type
_entity_poly.pdbx_seq_one_letter_code
_entity_poly.pdbx_strand_id
1 'polypeptide(L)'
;VRQIQNVVNQVSAAVQFIFVFTLLAGGIVLYSALLTAFDERRHELAVMRALGARTRQLRQAMLLELAVVGGLAGLIAATGASVLGQLIARQVFQLEVNFDLLLLLVSSAGGALVAVLTGWLALGRLLATPPLLALKAAG
;
A
#
# COMPACT_ATOMS: atom_id res chain seq x y z
N VAL A 1 40.42 -3.70 -3.23
CA VAL A 1 39.22 -4.51 -3.50
C VAL A 1 38.32 -4.62 -2.26
N ARG A 2 38.87 -4.86 -1.06
CA ARG A 2 38.07 -4.90 0.18
C ARG A 2 37.44 -3.55 0.55
N GLN A 3 38.13 -2.44 0.29
CA GLN A 3 37.61 -1.09 0.56
C GLN A 3 36.39 -0.74 -0.30
N ILE A 4 36.39 -1.12 -1.58
CA ILE A 4 35.29 -0.91 -2.51
C ILE A 4 34.05 -1.71 -2.08
N GLN A 5 34.25 -2.98 -1.67
CA GLN A 5 33.16 -3.81 -1.14
C GLN A 5 32.55 -3.23 0.13
N ASN A 6 33.37 -2.70 1.04
CA ASN A 6 32.87 -2.07 2.26
C ASN A 6 32.03 -0.83 1.97
N VAL A 7 32.49 0.01 1.02
CA VAL A 7 31.73 1.20 0.60
C VAL A 7 30.41 0.79 -0.05
N VAL A 8 30.42 -0.21 -0.95
CA VAL A 8 29.20 -0.72 -1.58
C VAL A 8 28.24 -1.30 -0.55
N ASN A 9 28.74 -2.05 0.43
CA ASN A 9 27.91 -2.61 1.49
C ASN A 9 27.30 -1.51 2.39
N GLN A 10 28.07 -0.47 2.72
CA GLN A 10 27.56 0.68 3.48
C GLN A 10 26.49 1.45 2.71
N VAL A 11 26.69 1.69 1.43
CA VAL A 11 25.70 2.36 0.58
C VAL A 11 24.44 1.49 0.44
N SER A 12 24.61 0.19 0.22
CA SER A 12 23.48 -0.74 0.16
C SER A 12 22.68 -0.77 1.46
N ALA A 13 23.36 -0.79 2.59
CA ALA A 13 22.71 -0.75 3.91
C ALA A 13 21.94 0.56 4.12
N ALA A 14 22.52 1.69 3.74
CA ALA A 14 21.86 2.99 3.82
C ALA A 14 20.61 3.05 2.94
N VAL A 15 20.69 2.56 1.70
CA VAL A 15 19.57 2.49 0.77
C VAL A 15 18.47 1.58 1.32
N GLN A 16 18.81 0.42 1.85
CA GLN A 16 17.86 -0.49 2.47
C GLN A 16 17.16 0.15 3.67
N PHE A 17 17.91 0.88 4.49
CA PHE A 17 17.36 1.59 5.65
C PHE A 17 16.35 2.67 5.23
N ILE A 18 16.71 3.48 4.23
CA ILE A 18 15.82 4.49 3.66
C ILE A 18 14.57 3.83 3.06
N PHE A 19 14.74 2.71 2.36
CA PHE A 19 13.64 1.96 1.77
C PHE A 19 12.65 1.46 2.83
N VAL A 20 13.14 0.82 3.89
CA VAL A 20 12.30 0.34 5.00
C VAL A 20 11.58 1.51 5.68
N PHE A 21 12.28 2.61 5.92
CA PHE A 21 11.72 3.81 6.53
C PHE A 21 10.61 4.43 5.66
N THR A 22 10.84 4.53 4.35
CA THR A 22 9.85 5.02 3.38
C THR A 22 8.63 4.10 3.33
N LEU A 23 8.84 2.80 3.40
CA LEU A 23 7.78 1.81 3.40
C LEU A 23 6.91 1.91 4.66
N LEU A 24 7.53 2.10 5.82
CA LEU A 24 6.83 2.35 7.08
C LEU A 24 6.03 3.65 7.04
N ALA A 25 6.63 4.73 6.55
CA ALA A 25 5.97 6.03 6.40
C ALA A 25 4.77 5.94 5.45
N GLY A 26 4.94 5.27 4.32
CA GLY A 26 3.86 5.01 3.37
C GLY A 26 2.74 4.17 3.97
N GLY A 27 3.08 3.17 4.78
CA GLY A 27 2.11 2.35 5.51
C GLY A 27 1.29 3.16 6.52
N ILE A 28 1.93 4.05 7.25
CA ILE A 28 1.26 4.95 8.22
C ILE A 28 0.32 5.90 7.48
N VAL A 29 0.75 6.49 6.37
CA VAL A 29 -0.09 7.38 5.56
C VAL A 29 -1.30 6.61 4.99
N LEU A 30 -1.08 5.42 4.46
CA LEU A 30 -2.15 4.57 3.96
C LEU A 30 -3.15 4.21 5.07
N TYR A 31 -2.66 3.85 6.24
CA TYR A 31 -3.50 3.53 7.41
C TYR A 31 -4.36 4.73 7.82
N SER A 32 -3.75 5.92 7.90
CA SER A 32 -4.46 7.17 8.23
C SER A 32 -5.53 7.51 7.19
N ALA A 33 -5.20 7.37 5.90
CA ALA A 33 -6.13 7.61 4.80
C ALA A 33 -7.32 6.63 4.85
N LEU A 34 -7.06 5.36 5.15
CA LEU A 34 -8.11 4.35 5.31
C LEU A 34 -9.04 4.66 6.47
N LEU A 35 -8.49 5.07 7.62
CA LEU A 35 -9.31 5.44 8.79
C LEU A 35 -10.24 6.61 8.45
N THR A 36 -9.74 7.63 7.78
CA THR A 36 -10.54 8.78 7.35
C THR A 36 -11.63 8.37 6.37
N ALA A 37 -11.29 7.56 5.37
CA ALA A 37 -12.23 7.05 4.39
C ALA A 37 -13.33 6.19 5.03
N PHE A 38 -12.99 5.39 6.04
CA PHE A 38 -13.96 4.58 6.77
C PHE A 38 -14.92 5.43 7.62
N ASP A 39 -14.42 6.51 8.23
CA ASP A 39 -15.28 7.40 9.00
C ASP A 39 -16.32 8.10 8.10
N GLU A 40 -15.94 8.53 6.91
CA GLU A 40 -16.87 9.09 5.94
C GLU A 40 -17.91 8.07 5.46
N ARG A 41 -17.48 6.82 5.25
CA ARG A 41 -18.34 5.74 4.76
C ARG A 41 -19.17 5.04 5.84
N ARG A 42 -18.92 5.30 7.10
CA ARG A 42 -19.71 4.72 8.20
C ARG A 42 -21.20 4.94 8.02
N HIS A 43 -21.59 6.12 7.58
CA HIS A 43 -22.99 6.47 7.36
C HIS A 43 -23.61 5.66 6.21
N GLU A 44 -22.89 5.53 5.10
CA GLU A 44 -23.32 4.72 3.95
C GLU A 44 -23.43 3.23 4.31
N LEU A 45 -22.47 2.72 5.07
CA LEU A 45 -22.45 1.34 5.54
C LEU A 45 -23.61 1.04 6.50
N ALA A 46 -23.96 1.98 7.36
CA ALA A 46 -25.10 1.85 8.26
C ALA A 46 -26.43 1.78 7.48
N VAL A 47 -26.58 2.60 6.45
CA VAL A 47 -27.75 2.59 5.56
C VAL A 47 -27.83 1.27 4.78
N MET A 48 -26.71 0.79 4.24
CA MET A 48 -26.66 -0.49 3.53
C MET A 48 -26.98 -1.68 4.43
N ARG A 49 -26.52 -1.65 5.69
CA ARG A 49 -26.88 -2.67 6.70
C ARG A 49 -28.36 -2.67 7.02
N ALA A 50 -28.96 -1.49 7.13
CA ALA A 50 -30.40 -1.34 7.35
C ALA A 50 -31.22 -1.92 6.18
N LEU A 51 -30.70 -1.89 4.96
CA LEU A 51 -31.31 -2.44 3.74
C LEU A 51 -31.07 -3.96 3.55
N GLY A 52 -30.40 -4.62 4.50
CA GLY A 52 -30.20 -6.07 4.49
C GLY A 52 -28.95 -6.57 3.78
N ALA A 53 -27.99 -5.71 3.49
CA ALA A 53 -26.71 -6.14 2.93
C ALA A 53 -25.88 -6.95 3.93
N ARG A 54 -25.39 -8.09 3.49
CA ARG A 54 -24.54 -8.96 4.32
C ARG A 54 -23.18 -8.31 4.54
N THR A 55 -22.68 -8.35 5.77
CA THR A 55 -21.34 -7.85 6.16
C THR A 55 -20.23 -8.42 5.28
N ARG A 56 -20.37 -9.66 4.83
CA ARG A 56 -19.43 -10.34 3.95
C ARG A 56 -19.34 -9.69 2.56
N GLN A 57 -20.46 -9.26 1.99
CA GLN A 57 -20.51 -8.59 0.69
C GLN A 57 -19.86 -7.21 0.73
N LEU A 58 -20.14 -6.45 1.79
CA LEU A 58 -19.51 -5.14 2.03
C LEU A 58 -18.00 -5.25 2.20
N ARG A 59 -17.55 -6.26 2.94
CA ARG A 59 -16.13 -6.54 3.15
C ARG A 59 -15.41 -6.89 1.85
N GLN A 60 -16.01 -7.74 1.02
CA GLN A 60 -15.46 -8.13 -0.28
C GLN A 60 -15.37 -6.94 -1.23
N ALA A 61 -16.40 -6.09 -1.28
CA ALA A 61 -16.40 -4.90 -2.11
C ALA A 61 -15.29 -3.92 -1.69
N MET A 62 -15.11 -3.69 -0.40
CA MET A 62 -14.05 -2.83 0.13
C MET A 62 -12.65 -3.38 -0.14
N LEU A 63 -12.44 -4.67 0.04
CA LEU A 63 -11.16 -5.32 -0.26
C LEU A 63 -10.82 -5.25 -1.74
N LEU A 64 -11.81 -5.42 -2.60
CA LEU A 64 -11.64 -5.31 -4.05
C LEU A 64 -11.26 -3.88 -4.45
N GLU A 65 -11.93 -2.88 -3.90
CA GLU A 65 -11.61 -1.46 -4.11
C GLU A 65 -10.17 -1.15 -3.69
N LEU A 66 -9.76 -1.61 -2.51
CA LEU A 66 -8.39 -1.45 -2.00
C LEU A 66 -7.36 -2.16 -2.89
N ALA A 67 -7.68 -3.35 -3.39
CA ALA A 67 -6.81 -4.08 -4.30
C ALA A 67 -6.60 -3.34 -5.61
N VAL A 68 -7.65 -2.75 -6.18
CA VAL A 68 -7.58 -1.95 -7.41
C VAL A 68 -6.75 -0.70 -7.20
N VAL A 69 -7.02 0.06 -6.14
CA VAL A 69 -6.26 1.28 -5.79
C VAL A 69 -4.80 0.95 -5.52
N GLY A 70 -4.53 -0.10 -4.74
CA GLY A 70 -3.17 -0.55 -4.45
C GLY A 70 -2.43 -1.04 -5.69
N GLY A 71 -3.12 -1.74 -6.59
CA GLY A 71 -2.58 -2.18 -7.87
C GLY A 71 -2.20 -1.01 -8.77
N LEU A 72 -3.07 -0.01 -8.90
CA LEU A 72 -2.80 1.21 -9.66
C LEU A 72 -1.64 2.00 -9.04
N ALA A 73 -1.63 2.17 -7.74
CA ALA A 73 -0.53 2.83 -7.04
C ALA A 73 0.81 2.10 -7.25
N GLY A 74 0.80 0.77 -7.20
CA GLY A 74 1.96 -0.07 -7.49
C GLY A 74 2.46 0.09 -8.92
N LEU A 75 1.55 0.18 -9.90
CA LEU A 75 1.91 0.43 -11.30
C LEU A 75 2.55 1.81 -11.49
N ILE A 76 1.96 2.84 -10.91
CA ILE A 76 2.52 4.21 -10.97
C ILE A 76 3.89 4.25 -10.31
N ALA A 77 4.04 3.65 -9.15
CA ALA A 77 5.32 3.57 -8.45
C ALA A 77 6.39 2.81 -9.25
N ALA A 78 6.01 1.68 -9.85
CA ALA A 78 6.91 0.87 -10.67
C ALA A 78 7.35 1.59 -11.95
N THR A 79 6.43 2.29 -12.63
CA THR A 79 6.78 3.08 -13.81
C THR A 79 7.70 4.25 -13.45
N GLY A 80 7.40 4.97 -12.37
CA GLY A 80 8.25 6.04 -11.86
C GLY A 80 9.65 5.54 -11.48
N ALA A 81 9.73 4.44 -10.75
CA ALA A 81 11.00 3.82 -10.38
C ALA A 81 11.81 3.34 -11.59
N SER A 82 11.13 2.75 -12.57
CA SER A 82 11.78 2.29 -13.81
C SER A 82 12.35 3.44 -14.63
N VAL A 83 11.59 4.53 -14.77
CA VAL A 83 12.04 5.73 -15.49
C VAL A 83 13.25 6.36 -14.80
N LEU A 84 13.17 6.54 -13.47
CA LEU A 84 14.28 7.09 -12.68
C LEU A 84 15.50 6.17 -12.73
N GLY A 85 15.30 4.87 -12.60
CA GLY A 85 16.36 3.87 -12.69
C GLY A 85 17.07 3.90 -14.06
N GLN A 86 16.31 4.02 -15.15
CA GLN A 86 16.88 4.14 -16.51
C GLN A 86 17.66 5.44 -16.71
N LEU A 87 17.13 6.56 -16.19
CA LEU A 87 17.84 7.84 -16.28
C LEU A 87 19.18 7.78 -15.55
N ILE A 88 19.20 7.22 -14.34
CA ILE A 88 20.42 7.07 -13.55
C ILE A 88 21.38 6.09 -14.23
N ALA A 89 20.88 4.95 -14.71
CA ALA A 89 21.69 3.94 -15.37
C ALA A 89 22.34 4.47 -16.64
N ARG A 90 21.62 5.26 -17.44
CA ARG A 90 22.17 5.87 -18.66
C ARG A 90 23.19 6.97 -18.37
N GLN A 91 22.91 7.83 -17.39
CA GLN A 91 23.80 8.96 -17.08
C GLN A 91 25.03 8.56 -16.28
N VAL A 92 24.91 7.57 -15.39
CA VAL A 92 26.00 7.20 -14.47
C VAL A 92 26.77 5.98 -14.97
N PHE A 93 26.05 4.96 -15.47
CA PHE A 93 26.68 3.67 -15.80
C PHE A 93 26.74 3.35 -17.29
N GLN A 94 26.11 4.13 -18.16
CA GLN A 94 25.99 3.87 -19.59
C GLN A 94 25.54 2.45 -19.95
N LEU A 95 24.73 1.85 -19.07
CA LEU A 95 24.17 0.52 -19.23
C LEU A 95 22.76 0.60 -19.83
N GLU A 96 22.51 -0.24 -20.82
CA GLU A 96 21.15 -0.42 -21.34
C GLU A 96 20.38 -1.36 -20.41
N VAL A 97 19.48 -0.80 -19.60
CA VAL A 97 18.58 -1.59 -18.75
C VAL A 97 17.32 -1.86 -19.55
N ASN A 98 17.06 -3.13 -19.81
CA ASN A 98 15.85 -3.56 -20.48
C ASN A 98 14.62 -3.36 -19.56
N PHE A 99 13.53 -2.93 -20.17
CA PHE A 99 12.25 -2.74 -19.48
C PHE A 99 11.66 -4.13 -19.16
N ASP A 100 11.78 -4.56 -17.92
CA ASP A 100 11.19 -5.83 -17.48
C ASP A 100 9.72 -5.65 -17.13
N LEU A 101 8.85 -6.11 -18.03
CA LEU A 101 7.41 -6.20 -17.81
C LEU A 101 7.07 -7.01 -16.55
N LEU A 102 7.90 -8.01 -16.26
CA LEU A 102 7.77 -8.85 -15.08
C LEU A 102 7.94 -8.04 -13.79
N LEU A 103 8.87 -7.10 -13.77
CA LEU A 103 9.12 -6.22 -12.62
C LEU A 103 7.93 -5.28 -12.36
N LEU A 104 7.30 -4.76 -13.42
CA LEU A 104 6.08 -3.98 -13.33
C LEU A 104 4.92 -4.78 -12.74
N LEU A 105 4.72 -6.01 -13.21
CA LEU A 105 3.67 -6.91 -12.73
C LEU A 105 3.89 -7.29 -11.26
N VAL A 106 5.11 -7.63 -10.87
CA VAL A 106 5.46 -7.99 -9.50
C VAL A 106 5.26 -6.81 -8.56
N SER A 107 5.66 -5.60 -8.96
CA SER A 107 5.48 -4.39 -8.15
C SER A 107 4.01 -4.01 -7.99
N SER A 108 3.22 -4.13 -9.06
CA SER A 108 1.76 -3.91 -9.01
C SER A 108 1.07 -4.92 -8.10
N ALA A 109 1.40 -6.19 -8.23
CA ALA A 109 0.87 -7.26 -7.39
C ALA A 109 1.27 -7.06 -5.92
N GLY A 110 2.52 -6.69 -5.67
CA GLY A 110 3.01 -6.36 -4.33
C GLY A 110 2.27 -5.19 -3.69
N GLY A 111 2.05 -4.12 -4.44
CA GLY A 111 1.27 -2.95 -4.01
C GLY A 111 -0.18 -3.31 -3.67
N ALA A 112 -0.83 -4.09 -4.54
CA ALA A 112 -2.18 -4.58 -4.31
C ALA A 112 -2.26 -5.45 -3.06
N LEU A 113 -1.29 -6.34 -2.87
CA LEU A 113 -1.23 -7.25 -1.72
C LEU A 113 -1.05 -6.50 -0.40
N VAL A 114 -0.16 -5.52 -0.36
CA VAL A 114 0.06 -4.66 0.81
C VAL A 114 -1.22 -3.86 1.13
N ALA A 115 -1.87 -3.29 0.13
CA ALA A 115 -3.12 -2.54 0.31
C ALA A 115 -4.24 -3.43 0.85
N VAL A 116 -4.41 -4.64 0.33
CA VAL A 116 -5.41 -5.60 0.80
C VAL A 116 -5.13 -6.05 2.22
N LEU A 117 -3.88 -6.36 2.56
CA LEU A 117 -3.49 -6.76 3.91
C LEU A 117 -3.74 -5.64 4.93
N THR A 118 -3.35 -4.42 4.60
CA THR A 118 -3.57 -3.24 5.46
C THR A 118 -5.06 -2.98 5.64
N GLY A 119 -5.82 -3.06 4.56
CA GLY A 119 -7.27 -2.90 4.59
C GLY A 119 -7.96 -3.99 5.39
N TRP A 120 -7.51 -5.22 5.27
CA TRP A 120 -8.06 -6.34 6.03
C TRP A 120 -7.81 -6.20 7.53
N LEU A 121 -6.60 -5.78 7.92
CA LEU A 121 -6.27 -5.48 9.31
C LEU A 121 -7.10 -4.31 9.86
N ALA A 122 -7.26 -3.24 9.08
CA ALA A 122 -8.07 -2.08 9.46
C ALA A 122 -9.56 -2.45 9.60
N LEU A 123 -10.11 -3.23 8.67
CA LEU A 123 -11.49 -3.73 8.73
C LEU A 123 -11.71 -4.70 9.90
N GLY A 124 -10.74 -5.55 10.18
CA GLY A 124 -10.82 -6.47 11.31
C GLY A 124 -10.93 -5.74 12.64
N ARG A 125 -10.21 -4.64 12.81
CA ARG A 125 -10.31 -3.77 14.00
C ARG A 125 -11.65 -3.03 14.08
N LEU A 126 -12.16 -2.52 12.97
CA LEU A 126 -13.44 -1.81 12.91
C LEU A 126 -14.64 -2.72 13.15
N LEU A 127 -14.61 -3.94 12.65
CA LEU A 127 -15.66 -4.94 12.83
C LEU A 127 -15.61 -5.60 14.22
N ALA A 128 -14.45 -5.59 14.87
CA ALA A 128 -14.27 -6.10 16.23
C ALA A 128 -14.80 -5.14 17.29
N THR A 129 -15.04 -3.86 16.96
CA THR A 129 -15.68 -2.89 17.87
C THR A 129 -17.18 -3.17 17.93
N PRO A 130 -17.74 -3.54 19.09
CA PRO A 130 -19.16 -3.81 19.20
C PRO A 130 -19.97 -2.54 18.91
N PRO A 131 -21.14 -2.67 18.23
CA PRO A 131 -21.97 -1.51 17.87
C PRO A 131 -22.45 -0.69 19.06
N LEU A 132 -22.50 -1.28 20.24
CA LEU A 132 -22.85 -0.61 21.51
C LEU A 132 -21.83 0.45 21.93
N LEU A 133 -20.52 0.22 21.68
CA LEU A 133 -19.45 1.19 21.96
C LEU A 133 -19.46 2.36 20.97
N ALA A 134 -19.82 2.13 19.71
CA ALA A 134 -19.98 3.17 18.71
C ALA A 134 -21.16 4.10 19.04
N LEU A 135 -22.27 3.57 19.59
CA LEU A 135 -23.41 4.34 20.07
C LEU A 135 -23.09 5.14 21.34
N LYS A 136 -22.30 4.60 22.25
CA LYS A 136 -21.83 5.30 23.46
C LYS A 136 -20.83 6.42 23.14
N ALA A 137 -20.02 6.26 22.10
CA ALA A 137 -19.07 7.29 21.67
C ALA A 137 -19.76 8.42 20.88
N ALA A 138 -20.93 8.16 20.26
CA ALA A 138 -21.74 9.14 19.55
C ALA A 138 -22.75 9.90 20.45
N GLY A 139 -22.98 9.37 21.63
CA GLY A 139 -23.83 10.00 22.65
C GLY A 139 -23.02 10.65 23.74
#